data_d6b618dc9ebb420f9c41b6893a0f1011
#
_entry.id   d6b618dc9ebb420f9c41b6893a0f1011
#
_cell.length_a   1.000
_cell.length_b   1.000
_cell.length_c   1.000
_cell.angle_alpha   90.00
_cell.angle_beta   90.00
_cell.angle_gamma   90.00
#
_symmetry.space_group_name_H-M   'P 1'
#
loop_
_entity.id
_entity.type
_entity.pdbx_description
1 polymer ?
#
loop_
_entity_poly.entity_id
_entity_poly.type
_entity_poly.pdbx_seq_one_letter_code
_entity_poly.pdbx_strand_id
1 'polypeptide(L)'
;MRMAHNVTVLGAAGYAGVELLKLLAVHPAVRIVAAASDKHAGKPTSELTGVPGALAFVPTEQALAMPADVALLAVPHDAAQKLAAAVRAPKVIDLSNAHRATHPYGLTSLFAGELAGAALIANPGCYATCVITAVAPFVRHGLLDGDVVVAAGSGVTGAGRSADEAMSLGELYGDVRAYKVLRHQHVPEIEATLARLGQGPRVVLTTHLLPIARGIFATVNLRLRTPMTSEALTDRLRADYADDPTVTVAATPELVSLRKVVGTNQCMIGAAAQGTTVVITAALDNLLKGAAGQAVENMNLVLGHPRTLGLDHLARHL
;
A
#
# COMPACT_ATOMS: atom_id res chain seq x y z
N MET A 1 6.60 -22.06 -23.48
CA MET A 1 6.83 -21.24 -22.27
C MET A 1 6.58 -19.79 -22.64
N ARG A 2 5.66 -19.05 -21.96
CA ARG A 2 5.59 -17.59 -22.10
C ARG A 2 6.91 -17.03 -21.57
N MET A 3 7.52 -16.08 -22.31
CA MET A 3 8.72 -15.39 -21.83
C MET A 3 8.38 -14.60 -20.57
N ALA A 4 9.23 -14.65 -19.55
CA ALA A 4 9.06 -13.87 -18.34
C ALA A 4 9.27 -12.38 -18.66
N HIS A 5 8.41 -11.50 -18.12
CA HIS A 5 8.56 -10.06 -18.28
C HIS A 5 9.76 -9.54 -17.48
N ASN A 6 10.52 -8.65 -18.07
CA ASN A 6 11.65 -8.00 -17.44
C ASN A 6 11.20 -6.86 -16.53
N VAL A 7 11.66 -6.85 -15.28
CA VAL A 7 11.31 -5.83 -14.29
C VAL A 7 12.55 -5.15 -13.75
N THR A 8 12.52 -3.82 -13.70
CA THR A 8 13.54 -2.99 -13.04
C THR A 8 12.96 -2.43 -11.73
N VAL A 9 13.74 -2.49 -10.65
CA VAL A 9 13.39 -1.89 -9.35
C VAL A 9 14.35 -0.75 -9.04
N LEU A 10 13.87 0.48 -9.01
CA LEU A 10 14.63 1.67 -8.62
C LEU A 10 14.38 1.96 -7.13
N GLY A 11 15.45 2.23 -6.35
CA GLY A 11 15.38 2.33 -4.89
C GLY A 11 15.30 0.97 -4.19
N ALA A 12 15.89 -0.06 -4.82
CA ALA A 12 15.78 -1.47 -4.42
C ALA A 12 16.30 -1.80 -3.01
N ALA A 13 17.18 -0.97 -2.42
CA ALA A 13 17.71 -1.16 -1.06
C ALA A 13 16.85 -0.51 0.05
N GLY A 14 15.81 0.26 -0.30
CA GLY A 14 14.81 0.76 0.66
C GLY A 14 13.93 -0.36 1.22
N TYR A 15 13.15 -0.10 2.29
CA TYR A 15 12.26 -1.13 2.86
C TYR A 15 11.27 -1.68 1.82
N ALA A 16 10.55 -0.81 1.11
CA ALA A 16 9.63 -1.24 0.06
C ALA A 16 10.36 -1.91 -1.12
N GLY A 17 11.54 -1.42 -1.49
CA GLY A 17 12.37 -2.00 -2.54
C GLY A 17 12.84 -3.42 -2.20
N VAL A 18 13.27 -3.66 -0.97
CA VAL A 18 13.65 -5.00 -0.48
C VAL A 18 12.46 -5.96 -0.51
N GLU A 19 11.26 -5.52 -0.09
CA GLU A 19 10.06 -6.34 -0.19
C GLU A 19 9.67 -6.63 -1.65
N LEU A 20 9.80 -5.64 -2.56
CA LEU A 20 9.61 -5.87 -3.99
C LEU A 20 10.57 -6.95 -4.52
N LEU A 21 11.87 -6.87 -4.19
CA LEU A 21 12.83 -7.89 -4.61
C LEU A 21 12.45 -9.28 -4.11
N LYS A 22 11.98 -9.43 -2.87
CA LYS A 22 11.53 -10.71 -2.31
C LYS A 22 10.32 -11.26 -3.07
N LEU A 23 9.31 -10.43 -3.33
CA LEU A 23 8.10 -10.82 -4.04
C LEU A 23 8.40 -11.22 -5.49
N LEU A 24 9.20 -10.42 -6.18
CA LEU A 24 9.56 -10.65 -7.58
C LEU A 24 10.47 -11.86 -7.77
N ALA A 25 11.30 -12.20 -6.79
CA ALA A 25 12.21 -13.36 -6.87
C ALA A 25 11.44 -14.69 -6.96
N VAL A 26 10.22 -14.75 -6.42
CA VAL A 26 9.36 -15.96 -6.45
C VAL A 26 8.18 -15.81 -7.43
N HIS A 27 8.08 -14.70 -8.13
CA HIS A 27 6.96 -14.42 -9.03
C HIS A 27 7.07 -15.24 -10.33
N PRO A 28 6.03 -16.01 -10.71
CA PRO A 28 6.15 -17.01 -11.80
C PRO A 28 6.25 -16.41 -13.21
N ALA A 29 5.92 -15.12 -13.40
CA ALA A 29 5.80 -14.51 -14.73
C ALA A 29 6.79 -13.35 -14.97
N VAL A 30 7.69 -13.04 -14.01
CA VAL A 30 8.61 -11.92 -14.16
C VAL A 30 10.06 -12.32 -13.85
N ARG A 31 10.99 -11.51 -14.30
CA ARG A 31 12.42 -11.62 -14.01
C ARG A 31 12.97 -10.25 -13.67
N ILE A 32 13.68 -10.10 -12.55
CA ILE A 32 14.38 -8.87 -12.19
C ILE A 32 15.60 -8.73 -13.07
N VAL A 33 15.66 -7.69 -13.89
CA VAL A 33 16.82 -7.39 -14.74
C VAL A 33 17.74 -6.35 -14.11
N ALA A 34 17.22 -5.44 -13.28
CA ALA A 34 18.01 -4.48 -12.53
C ALA A 34 17.40 -4.19 -11.15
N ALA A 35 18.26 -4.15 -10.12
CA ALA A 35 17.95 -3.70 -8.78
C ALA A 35 18.84 -2.49 -8.46
N ALA A 36 18.29 -1.27 -8.57
CA ALA A 36 19.09 -0.05 -8.48
C ALA A 36 19.27 0.41 -7.03
N SER A 37 20.53 0.63 -6.65
CA SER A 37 20.93 1.29 -5.41
C SER A 37 22.37 1.78 -5.50
N ASP A 38 22.57 3.10 -5.59
CA ASP A 38 23.91 3.68 -5.69
C ASP A 38 24.77 3.34 -4.46
N LYS A 39 24.17 3.38 -3.26
CA LYS A 39 24.85 3.06 -2.00
C LYS A 39 25.33 1.59 -1.89
N HIS A 40 24.64 0.67 -2.57
CA HIS A 40 24.90 -0.78 -2.48
C HIS A 40 25.38 -1.36 -3.80
N ALA A 41 25.71 -0.55 -4.80
CA ALA A 41 26.18 -1.01 -6.10
C ALA A 41 27.34 -2.02 -5.97
N GLY A 42 27.24 -3.13 -6.72
CA GLY A 42 28.18 -4.24 -6.68
C GLY A 42 27.95 -5.28 -5.56
N LYS A 43 27.12 -4.97 -4.54
CA LYS A 43 26.83 -5.93 -3.46
C LYS A 43 25.69 -6.88 -3.87
N PRO A 44 25.70 -8.15 -3.42
CA PRO A 44 24.61 -9.07 -3.67
C PRO A 44 23.30 -8.57 -3.01
N THR A 45 22.18 -8.71 -3.72
CA THR A 45 20.85 -8.33 -3.15
C THR A 45 20.47 -9.21 -1.96
N SER A 46 21.01 -10.43 -1.89
CA SER A 46 20.80 -11.38 -0.79
C SER A 46 21.21 -10.84 0.59
N GLU A 47 22.18 -9.91 0.65
CA GLU A 47 22.55 -9.27 1.93
C GLU A 47 21.40 -8.52 2.61
N LEU A 48 20.47 -7.97 1.82
CA LEU A 48 19.31 -7.23 2.34
C LEU A 48 18.02 -8.03 2.29
N THR A 49 17.88 -8.92 1.30
CA THR A 49 16.64 -9.68 1.08
C THR A 49 16.62 -10.99 1.85
N GLY A 50 17.77 -11.58 2.13
CA GLY A 50 17.90 -12.96 2.60
C GLY A 50 17.55 -14.01 1.53
N VAL A 51 17.18 -13.59 0.31
CA VAL A 51 16.84 -14.50 -0.80
C VAL A 51 18.13 -14.88 -1.55
N PRO A 52 18.47 -16.16 -1.65
CA PRO A 52 19.63 -16.61 -2.41
C PRO A 52 19.50 -16.25 -3.89
N GLY A 53 20.61 -15.90 -4.54
CA GLY A 53 20.64 -15.61 -5.98
C GLY A 53 21.88 -14.84 -6.41
N ALA A 54 22.10 -14.74 -7.69
CA ALA A 54 23.25 -14.06 -8.30
C ALA A 54 23.00 -12.56 -8.60
N LEU A 55 21.80 -12.03 -8.26
CA LEU A 55 21.47 -10.64 -8.51
C LEU A 55 22.28 -9.72 -7.59
N ALA A 56 22.95 -8.74 -8.18
CA ALA A 56 23.64 -7.68 -7.46
C ALA A 56 22.94 -6.33 -7.66
N PHE A 57 23.10 -5.42 -6.70
CA PHE A 57 22.69 -4.03 -6.89
C PHE A 57 23.55 -3.37 -7.97
N VAL A 58 22.91 -2.54 -8.79
CA VAL A 58 23.59 -1.74 -9.84
C VAL A 58 23.40 -0.24 -9.58
N PRO A 59 24.28 0.62 -10.10
CA PRO A 59 24.03 2.07 -10.07
C PRO A 59 22.71 2.43 -10.76
N THR A 60 22.06 3.49 -10.30
CA THR A 60 20.79 3.98 -10.88
C THR A 60 20.92 4.27 -12.37
N GLU A 61 22.01 4.90 -12.80
CA GLU A 61 22.28 5.20 -14.22
C GLU A 61 22.32 3.93 -15.07
N GLN A 62 22.99 2.88 -14.59
CA GLN A 62 23.03 1.58 -15.27
C GLN A 62 21.64 0.96 -15.39
N ALA A 63 20.84 1.00 -14.31
CA ALA A 63 19.48 0.46 -14.32
C ALA A 63 18.57 1.21 -15.31
N LEU A 64 18.70 2.53 -15.45
CA LEU A 64 17.95 3.34 -16.41
C LEU A 64 18.28 3.00 -17.86
N ALA A 65 19.50 2.56 -18.15
CA ALA A 65 19.92 2.16 -19.49
C ALA A 65 19.40 0.77 -19.89
N MET A 66 18.99 -0.07 -18.92
CA MET A 66 18.53 -1.44 -19.17
C MET A 66 17.06 -1.47 -19.60
N PRO A 67 16.73 -2.09 -20.75
CA PRO A 67 15.33 -2.25 -21.16
C PRO A 67 14.56 -3.16 -20.21
N ALA A 68 13.34 -2.76 -19.85
CA ALA A 68 12.43 -3.56 -19.05
C ALA A 68 10.98 -3.41 -19.56
N ASP A 69 10.12 -4.36 -19.23
CA ASP A 69 8.68 -4.27 -19.51
C ASP A 69 7.97 -3.41 -18.49
N VAL A 70 8.45 -3.44 -17.23
CA VAL A 70 7.92 -2.63 -16.12
C VAL A 70 9.05 -2.09 -15.26
N ALA A 71 8.93 -0.85 -14.81
CA ALA A 71 9.76 -0.26 -13.76
C ALA A 71 8.94 0.00 -12.49
N LEU A 72 9.47 -0.41 -11.34
CA LEU A 72 8.91 -0.15 -10.02
C LEU A 72 9.78 0.90 -9.32
N LEU A 73 9.19 2.05 -8.98
CA LEU A 73 9.89 3.18 -8.36
C LEU A 73 9.63 3.20 -6.85
N ALA A 74 10.59 2.71 -6.05
CA ALA A 74 10.56 2.76 -4.59
C ALA A 74 11.53 3.84 -4.06
N VAL A 75 11.40 5.04 -4.58
CA VAL A 75 12.28 6.20 -4.36
C VAL A 75 11.51 7.38 -3.77
N PRO A 76 12.18 8.40 -3.20
CA PRO A 76 11.53 9.63 -2.73
C PRO A 76 10.85 10.41 -3.87
N HIS A 77 9.88 11.27 -3.50
CA HIS A 77 9.05 12.09 -4.39
C HIS A 77 9.85 12.77 -5.51
N ASP A 78 10.87 13.57 -5.14
CA ASP A 78 11.62 14.37 -6.12
C ASP A 78 12.43 13.53 -7.10
N ALA A 79 12.88 12.35 -6.67
CA ALA A 79 13.55 11.39 -7.55
C ALA A 79 12.57 10.69 -8.49
N ALA A 80 11.36 10.34 -8.00
CA ALA A 80 10.38 9.60 -8.78
C ALA A 80 9.95 10.33 -10.04
N GLN A 81 9.72 11.66 -9.99
CA GLN A 81 9.35 12.49 -11.15
C GLN A 81 10.40 12.42 -12.26
N LYS A 82 11.68 12.52 -11.90
CA LYS A 82 12.79 12.47 -12.86
C LYS A 82 13.00 11.07 -13.43
N LEU A 83 12.94 10.06 -12.57
CA LEU A 83 13.22 8.67 -12.94
C LEU A 83 12.10 8.04 -13.76
N ALA A 84 10.83 8.42 -13.51
CA ALA A 84 9.70 7.95 -14.30
C ALA A 84 9.81 8.33 -15.78
N ALA A 85 10.37 9.50 -16.08
CA ALA A 85 10.58 9.97 -17.46
C ALA A 85 11.86 9.38 -18.11
N ALA A 86 12.83 8.95 -17.30
CA ALA A 86 14.14 8.51 -17.78
C ALA A 86 14.24 6.99 -17.97
N VAL A 87 13.41 6.19 -17.28
CA VAL A 87 13.47 4.74 -17.31
C VAL A 87 13.00 4.18 -18.67
N ARG A 88 13.72 3.16 -19.18
CA ARG A 88 13.39 2.48 -20.44
C ARG A 88 12.39 1.34 -20.20
N ALA A 89 11.19 1.69 -19.77
CA ALA A 89 10.09 0.76 -19.57
C ALA A 89 8.77 1.38 -20.04
N PRO A 90 7.94 0.67 -20.82
CA PRO A 90 6.63 1.17 -21.26
C PRO A 90 5.61 1.27 -20.11
N LYS A 91 5.87 0.62 -18.98
CA LYS A 91 5.02 0.61 -17.81
C LYS A 91 5.81 1.02 -16.57
N VAL A 92 5.26 1.93 -15.79
CA VAL A 92 5.87 2.44 -14.54
C VAL A 92 4.86 2.33 -13.41
N ILE A 93 5.28 1.76 -12.27
CA ILE A 93 4.51 1.76 -11.03
C ILE A 93 5.28 2.61 -10.02
N ASP A 94 4.73 3.75 -9.66
CA ASP A 94 5.37 4.69 -8.73
C ASP A 94 4.82 4.53 -7.30
N LEU A 95 5.66 4.09 -6.38
CA LEU A 95 5.31 3.93 -4.97
C LEU A 95 5.42 5.24 -4.18
N SER A 96 5.98 6.30 -4.77
CA SER A 96 6.05 7.61 -4.13
C SER A 96 4.70 8.34 -4.18
N ASN A 97 4.65 9.55 -3.64
CA ASN A 97 3.47 10.42 -3.77
C ASN A 97 3.54 11.38 -4.98
N ALA A 98 4.54 11.23 -5.88
CA ALA A 98 4.78 12.18 -6.95
C ALA A 98 3.64 12.26 -7.97
N HIS A 99 2.97 11.13 -8.24
CA HIS A 99 2.01 11.02 -9.33
C HIS A 99 0.57 10.75 -8.87
N ARG A 100 0.30 10.67 -7.55
CA ARG A 100 -1.01 10.28 -7.00
C ARG A 100 -2.16 11.20 -7.36
N ALA A 101 -1.89 12.49 -7.60
CA ALA A 101 -2.90 13.46 -7.98
C ALA A 101 -3.17 13.54 -9.49
N THR A 102 -2.29 12.98 -10.33
CA THR A 102 -2.27 13.25 -11.77
C THR A 102 -2.35 12.02 -12.67
N HIS A 103 -2.16 10.82 -12.11
CA HIS A 103 -2.14 9.56 -12.86
C HIS A 103 -3.15 8.55 -12.31
N PRO A 104 -3.46 7.47 -13.05
CA PRO A 104 -4.31 6.39 -12.57
C PRO A 104 -3.88 5.89 -11.20
N TYR A 105 -4.85 5.86 -10.26
CA TYR A 105 -4.59 5.54 -8.85
C TYR A 105 -4.72 4.04 -8.61
N GLY A 106 -3.61 3.42 -8.24
CA GLY A 106 -3.44 1.98 -8.19
C GLY A 106 -3.99 1.29 -6.93
N LEU A 107 -5.10 1.75 -6.34
CA LEU A 107 -5.84 1.00 -5.33
C LEU A 107 -6.75 -0.01 -6.02
N THR A 108 -6.23 -1.21 -6.28
CA THR A 108 -6.87 -2.24 -7.11
C THR A 108 -8.21 -2.71 -6.56
N SER A 109 -8.41 -2.67 -5.25
CA SER A 109 -9.69 -2.98 -4.60
C SER A 109 -10.86 -2.09 -5.05
N LEU A 110 -10.56 -0.90 -5.62
CA LEU A 110 -11.58 0.06 -6.05
C LEU A 110 -11.49 0.40 -7.53
N PHE A 111 -10.28 0.41 -8.11
CA PHE A 111 -10.02 1.01 -9.41
C PHE A 111 -9.32 0.07 -10.42
N ALA A 112 -9.32 -1.25 -10.17
CA ALA A 112 -8.65 -2.21 -11.05
C ALA A 112 -9.02 -2.06 -12.54
N GLY A 113 -10.29 -1.75 -12.84
CA GLY A 113 -10.78 -1.55 -14.20
C GLY A 113 -10.20 -0.33 -14.92
N GLU A 114 -9.68 0.66 -14.18
CA GLU A 114 -9.11 1.90 -14.74
C GLU A 114 -7.60 1.75 -15.06
N LEU A 115 -6.96 0.67 -14.59
CA LEU A 115 -5.51 0.50 -14.68
C LEU A 115 -5.05 -0.17 -15.97
N ALA A 116 -5.95 -0.89 -16.66
CA ALA A 116 -5.64 -1.54 -17.92
C ALA A 116 -5.17 -0.52 -18.96
N GLY A 117 -4.00 -0.75 -19.55
CA GLY A 117 -3.43 0.16 -20.56
C GLY A 117 -2.64 1.35 -20.01
N ALA A 118 -2.72 1.68 -18.72
CA ALA A 118 -1.97 2.78 -18.15
C ALA A 118 -0.46 2.62 -18.38
N ALA A 119 0.21 3.71 -18.76
CA ALA A 119 1.67 3.75 -18.88
C ALA A 119 2.34 3.98 -17.52
N LEU A 120 1.72 4.79 -16.66
CA LEU A 120 2.15 5.03 -15.30
C LEU A 120 0.98 4.86 -14.33
N ILE A 121 1.19 4.10 -13.26
CA ILE A 121 0.25 3.92 -12.16
C ILE A 121 0.87 4.50 -10.89
N ALA A 122 0.12 5.36 -10.21
CA ALA A 122 0.46 5.88 -8.89
C ALA A 122 0.00 4.90 -7.81
N ASN A 123 0.95 4.22 -7.17
CA ASN A 123 0.67 3.29 -6.09
C ASN A 123 0.23 4.05 -4.82
N PRO A 124 -0.84 3.63 -4.14
CA PRO A 124 -1.35 4.33 -2.96
C PRO A 124 -0.36 4.34 -1.79
N GLY A 125 -0.49 5.34 -0.92
CA GLY A 125 0.20 5.38 0.36
C GLY A 125 -0.40 4.38 1.36
N CYS A 126 0.41 3.89 2.29
CA CYS A 126 0.01 2.82 3.20
C CYS A 126 -1.19 3.18 4.11
N TYR A 127 -1.21 4.38 4.70
CA TYR A 127 -2.38 4.87 5.44
C TYR A 127 -3.58 5.13 4.50
N ALA A 128 -3.32 5.64 3.30
CA ALA A 128 -4.38 5.87 2.32
C ALA A 128 -5.05 4.54 1.91
N THR A 129 -4.27 3.50 1.63
CA THR A 129 -4.80 2.15 1.37
C THR A 129 -5.70 1.68 2.50
N CYS A 130 -5.24 1.79 3.76
CA CYS A 130 -5.97 1.34 4.94
C CYS A 130 -7.30 2.10 5.11
N VAL A 131 -7.24 3.43 5.11
CA VAL A 131 -8.39 4.31 5.40
C VAL A 131 -9.39 4.31 4.25
N ILE A 132 -8.93 4.40 3.01
CA ILE A 132 -9.82 4.40 1.85
C ILE A 132 -10.57 3.07 1.77
N THR A 133 -9.89 1.92 1.96
CA THR A 133 -10.56 0.62 1.98
C THR A 133 -11.64 0.54 3.06
N ALA A 134 -11.40 1.12 4.24
CA ALA A 134 -12.39 1.14 5.32
C ALA A 134 -13.60 2.05 5.05
N VAL A 135 -13.39 3.19 4.36
CA VAL A 135 -14.39 4.27 4.22
C VAL A 135 -15.13 4.25 2.87
N ALA A 136 -14.50 3.73 1.82
CA ALA A 136 -15.03 3.77 0.46
C ALA A 136 -16.45 3.25 0.30
N PRO A 137 -16.89 2.14 0.94
CA PRO A 137 -18.26 1.67 0.86
C PRO A 137 -19.28 2.71 1.35
N PHE A 138 -18.96 3.42 2.42
CA PHE A 138 -19.87 4.42 3.00
C PHE A 138 -20.03 5.65 2.10
N VAL A 139 -18.95 6.08 1.43
CA VAL A 139 -19.00 7.19 0.45
C VAL A 139 -19.76 6.76 -0.80
N ARG A 140 -19.43 5.58 -1.36
CA ARG A 140 -20.05 5.05 -2.59
C ARG A 140 -21.56 4.93 -2.46
N HIS A 141 -22.06 4.55 -1.29
CA HIS A 141 -23.48 4.40 -1.01
C HIS A 141 -24.15 5.65 -0.42
N GLY A 142 -23.44 6.79 -0.33
CA GLY A 142 -23.98 8.05 0.18
C GLY A 142 -24.42 8.02 1.64
N LEU A 143 -23.82 7.13 2.45
CA LEU A 143 -24.24 6.87 3.84
C LEU A 143 -23.68 7.90 4.83
N LEU A 144 -22.60 8.61 4.47
CA LEU A 144 -21.88 9.49 5.41
C LEU A 144 -22.62 10.79 5.71
N ASP A 145 -22.53 11.21 6.96
CA ASP A 145 -22.94 12.51 7.48
C ASP A 145 -21.76 13.18 8.20
N GLY A 146 -21.16 14.20 7.55
CA GLY A 146 -20.04 14.96 8.11
C GLY A 146 -18.65 14.35 7.90
N ASP A 147 -17.74 14.64 8.84
CA ASP A 147 -16.32 14.33 8.75
C ASP A 147 -16.02 12.86 9.09
N VAL A 148 -14.91 12.35 8.56
CA VAL A 148 -14.31 11.06 8.94
C VAL A 148 -13.11 11.32 9.85
N VAL A 149 -13.18 10.83 11.09
CA VAL A 149 -12.12 11.00 12.09
C VAL A 149 -11.33 9.69 12.23
N VAL A 150 -10.02 9.76 12.03
CA VAL A 150 -9.12 8.60 12.01
C VAL A 150 -8.01 8.76 13.04
N ALA A 151 -7.88 7.77 13.94
CA ALA A 151 -6.67 7.56 14.74
C ALA A 151 -5.95 6.31 14.22
N ALA A 152 -4.73 6.46 13.74
CA ALA A 152 -4.01 5.34 13.13
C ALA A 152 -2.56 5.25 13.63
N GLY A 153 -2.10 4.04 13.92
CA GLY A 153 -0.72 3.77 14.30
C GLY A 153 0.03 2.97 13.22
N SER A 154 1.29 3.29 13.01
CA SER A 154 2.19 2.56 12.08
C SER A 154 3.45 2.10 12.75
N GLY A 155 3.94 0.94 12.34
CA GLY A 155 5.31 0.52 12.64
C GLY A 155 6.35 1.45 12.02
N VAL A 156 7.55 1.44 12.59
CA VAL A 156 8.65 2.37 12.25
C VAL A 156 9.14 2.29 10.81
N THR A 157 8.97 1.15 10.14
CA THR A 157 9.38 0.98 8.74
C THR A 157 8.62 1.88 7.77
N GLY A 158 7.46 2.43 8.18
CA GLY A 158 6.69 3.40 7.40
C GLY A 158 7.41 4.73 7.20
N ALA A 159 8.36 5.09 8.05
CA ALA A 159 9.19 6.29 7.93
C ALA A 159 10.33 6.16 6.91
N GLY A 160 10.58 4.95 6.39
CA GLY A 160 11.70 4.66 5.49
C GLY A 160 13.00 4.33 6.23
N ARG A 161 14.00 3.83 5.51
CA ARG A 161 15.29 3.39 6.08
C ARG A 161 16.21 4.55 6.49
N SER A 162 16.02 5.73 5.93
CA SER A 162 16.76 6.95 6.23
C SER A 162 16.03 7.86 7.23
N ALA A 163 15.11 7.29 8.01
CA ALA A 163 14.40 8.02 9.04
C ALA A 163 15.35 8.55 10.13
N ASP A 164 14.95 9.63 10.76
CA ASP A 164 15.61 10.22 11.92
C ASP A 164 15.82 9.16 13.03
N GLU A 165 16.93 9.25 13.76
CA GLU A 165 17.25 8.40 14.90
C GLU A 165 16.09 8.33 15.91
N ALA A 166 15.43 9.46 16.14
CA ALA A 166 14.23 9.55 16.99
C ALA A 166 13.05 8.67 16.53
N MET A 167 13.05 8.16 15.29
CA MET A 167 12.06 7.22 14.76
C MET A 167 12.55 5.76 14.76
N SER A 168 13.70 5.51 15.37
CA SER A 168 14.23 4.14 15.49
C SER A 168 13.38 3.30 16.45
N LEU A 169 13.37 1.98 16.25
CA LEU A 169 12.63 1.09 17.14
C LEU A 169 13.16 1.13 18.58
N GLY A 170 14.48 1.35 18.74
CA GLY A 170 15.12 1.49 20.06
C GLY A 170 14.59 2.69 20.83
N GLU A 171 14.46 3.85 20.16
CA GLU A 171 13.92 5.07 20.78
C GLU A 171 12.40 5.02 21.04
N LEU A 172 11.70 4.16 20.31
CA LEU A 172 10.25 3.99 20.47
C LEU A 172 9.89 2.82 21.38
N TYR A 173 10.86 2.06 21.88
CA TYR A 173 10.56 0.95 22.78
C TYR A 173 9.88 1.46 24.07
N GLY A 174 8.64 1.00 24.29
CA GLY A 174 7.83 1.45 25.42
C GLY A 174 7.16 2.84 25.24
N ASP A 175 7.26 3.46 24.05
CA ASP A 175 6.66 4.77 23.73
C ASP A 175 5.71 4.69 22.54
N VAL A 176 4.68 5.54 22.57
CA VAL A 176 3.78 5.80 21.43
C VAL A 176 3.61 7.30 21.31
N ARG A 177 3.97 7.85 20.15
CA ARG A 177 3.87 9.31 19.94
C ARG A 177 3.17 9.67 18.65
N ALA A 178 2.38 10.75 18.69
CA ALA A 178 1.77 11.32 17.50
C ALA A 178 2.82 12.03 16.63
N TYR A 179 2.66 11.97 15.31
CA TYR A 179 3.51 12.69 14.36
C TYR A 179 2.69 13.25 13.20
N LYS A 180 3.20 14.30 12.56
CA LYS A 180 2.56 14.98 11.41
C LYS A 180 1.06 15.32 11.63
N VAL A 181 0.68 15.65 12.87
CA VAL A 181 -0.72 15.99 13.23
C VAL A 181 -1.23 17.14 12.34
N LEU A 182 -2.39 16.96 11.71
CA LEU A 182 -3.06 17.87 10.76
C LEU A 182 -2.22 18.26 9.51
N ARG A 183 -1.10 17.59 9.25
CA ARG A 183 -0.21 17.87 8.11
C ARG A 183 0.33 16.60 7.44
N HIS A 184 -0.35 15.47 7.65
CA HIS A 184 0.06 14.21 7.05
C HIS A 184 -0.24 14.20 5.54
N GLN A 185 0.77 13.88 4.74
CA GLN A 185 0.72 13.89 3.27
C GLN A 185 -0.33 12.96 2.64
N HIS A 186 -0.85 11.99 3.40
CA HIS A 186 -1.91 11.10 2.91
C HIS A 186 -3.32 11.70 3.07
N VAL A 187 -3.53 12.80 3.82
CA VAL A 187 -4.87 13.39 3.97
C VAL A 187 -5.43 13.87 2.63
N PRO A 188 -4.73 14.73 1.85
CA PRO A 188 -5.24 15.16 0.56
C PRO A 188 -5.41 13.99 -0.44
N GLU A 189 -4.57 12.95 -0.36
CA GLU A 189 -4.70 11.73 -1.16
C GLU A 189 -6.00 10.98 -0.83
N ILE A 190 -6.31 10.80 0.45
CA ILE A 190 -7.52 10.11 0.92
C ILE A 190 -8.76 10.89 0.50
N GLU A 191 -8.80 12.19 0.76
CA GLU A 191 -9.95 13.06 0.44
C GLU A 191 -10.22 13.09 -1.07
N ALA A 192 -9.18 13.32 -1.89
CA ALA A 192 -9.31 13.33 -3.34
C ALA A 192 -9.79 11.98 -3.90
N THR A 193 -9.30 10.86 -3.34
CA THR A 193 -9.72 9.53 -3.78
C THR A 193 -11.16 9.21 -3.37
N LEU A 194 -11.55 9.53 -2.15
CA LEU A 194 -12.93 9.34 -1.68
C LEU A 194 -13.93 10.22 -2.46
N ALA A 195 -13.54 11.43 -2.83
CA ALA A 195 -14.38 12.33 -3.64
C ALA A 195 -14.69 11.78 -5.05
N ARG A 196 -13.89 10.84 -5.57
CA ARG A 196 -14.17 10.14 -6.83
C ARG A 196 -15.32 9.12 -6.71
N LEU A 197 -15.64 8.67 -5.50
CA LEU A 197 -16.67 7.65 -5.23
C LEU A 197 -18.04 8.25 -4.90
N GLY A 198 -18.10 9.53 -4.58
CA GLY A 198 -19.33 10.22 -4.20
C GLY A 198 -19.04 11.56 -3.53
N GLN A 199 -19.94 12.01 -2.64
CA GLN A 199 -19.70 13.21 -1.84
C GLN A 199 -18.53 12.92 -0.86
N GLY A 200 -17.33 13.39 -1.19
CA GLY A 200 -16.12 13.19 -0.40
C GLY A 200 -16.22 13.86 0.97
N PRO A 201 -15.90 13.14 2.06
CA PRO A 201 -15.84 13.73 3.39
C PRO A 201 -14.54 14.50 3.59
N ARG A 202 -14.52 15.44 4.54
CA ARG A 202 -13.30 15.92 5.15
C ARG A 202 -12.72 14.81 6.04
N VAL A 203 -11.39 14.65 6.05
CA VAL A 203 -10.70 13.61 6.82
C VAL A 203 -9.78 14.24 7.88
N VAL A 204 -10.05 13.92 9.13
CA VAL A 204 -9.20 14.32 10.27
C VAL A 204 -8.35 13.11 10.66
N LEU A 205 -7.09 13.10 10.25
CA LEU A 205 -6.16 11.99 10.49
C LEU A 205 -5.13 12.33 11.57
N THR A 206 -5.13 11.55 12.65
CA THR A 206 -4.06 11.56 13.65
C THR A 206 -3.23 10.29 13.51
N THR A 207 -1.96 10.46 13.19
CA THR A 207 -1.01 9.34 13.02
C THR A 207 -0.12 9.17 14.25
N HIS A 208 0.18 7.92 14.60
CA HIS A 208 1.04 7.54 15.71
C HIS A 208 2.16 6.61 15.23
N LEU A 209 3.35 6.76 15.80
CA LEU A 209 4.41 5.77 15.71
C LEU A 209 4.20 4.75 16.82
N LEU A 210 4.20 3.47 16.45
CA LEU A 210 4.09 2.34 17.38
C LEU A 210 5.45 1.67 17.56
N PRO A 211 5.74 1.11 18.75
CA PRO A 211 6.99 0.40 19.02
C PRO A 211 7.02 -1.00 18.39
N ILE A 212 6.71 -1.07 17.12
CA ILE A 212 6.71 -2.29 16.29
C ILE A 212 7.38 -2.02 14.95
N ALA A 213 7.92 -3.06 14.32
CA ALA A 213 8.59 -2.89 13.04
C ALA A 213 7.60 -2.61 11.88
N ARG A 214 6.49 -3.36 11.80
CA ARG A 214 5.58 -3.37 10.66
C ARG A 214 4.11 -3.37 11.09
N GLY A 215 3.26 -2.90 10.18
CA GLY A 215 1.82 -2.90 10.27
C GLY A 215 1.23 -1.51 10.48
N ILE A 216 0.02 -1.33 9.97
CA ILE A 216 -0.86 -0.19 10.26
C ILE A 216 -2.11 -0.72 10.89
N PHE A 217 -2.51 -0.10 12.02
CA PHE A 217 -3.81 -0.28 12.65
C PHE A 217 -4.50 1.08 12.73
N ALA A 218 -5.72 1.16 12.20
CA ALA A 218 -6.52 2.38 12.17
C ALA A 218 -7.87 2.15 12.85
N THR A 219 -8.29 3.13 13.65
CA THR A 219 -9.65 3.28 14.14
C THR A 219 -10.29 4.47 13.44
N VAL A 220 -11.36 4.22 12.72
CA VAL A 220 -12.12 5.21 11.96
C VAL A 220 -13.46 5.42 12.62
N ASN A 221 -13.76 6.66 12.99
CA ASN A 221 -15.05 7.08 13.51
C ASN A 221 -15.77 7.89 12.44
N LEU A 222 -17.00 7.53 12.15
CA LEU A 222 -17.86 8.24 11.21
C LEU A 222 -19.31 8.22 11.66
N ARG A 223 -20.10 9.09 11.05
CA ARG A 223 -21.53 9.20 11.30
C ARG A 223 -22.31 8.84 10.05
N LEU A 224 -23.41 8.14 10.22
CA LEU A 224 -24.35 7.82 9.15
C LEU A 224 -25.50 8.83 9.08
N ARG A 225 -26.05 9.04 7.90
CA ARG A 225 -27.28 9.81 7.68
C ARG A 225 -28.50 9.16 8.31
N THR A 226 -28.53 7.82 8.33
CA THR A 226 -29.61 7.01 8.91
C THR A 226 -29.02 5.91 9.78
N PRO A 227 -29.68 5.53 10.90
CA PRO A 227 -29.21 4.44 11.73
C PRO A 227 -29.09 3.11 10.99
N MET A 228 -28.06 2.35 11.30
CA MET A 228 -27.87 0.96 10.86
C MET A 228 -27.44 0.09 12.03
N THR A 229 -27.70 -1.22 11.92
CA THR A 229 -27.15 -2.21 12.87
C THR A 229 -25.74 -2.62 12.47
N SER A 230 -24.94 -3.11 13.41
CA SER A 230 -23.60 -3.64 13.13
C SER A 230 -23.64 -4.79 12.14
N GLU A 231 -24.66 -5.64 12.19
CA GLU A 231 -24.89 -6.74 11.28
C GLU A 231 -25.11 -6.23 9.84
N ALA A 232 -26.04 -5.28 9.65
CA ALA A 232 -26.30 -4.69 8.33
C ALA A 232 -25.07 -4.00 7.73
N LEU A 233 -24.22 -3.36 8.57
CA LEU A 233 -22.96 -2.80 8.13
C LEU A 233 -21.96 -3.87 7.68
N THR A 234 -21.82 -4.93 8.47
CA THR A 234 -20.91 -6.03 8.17
C THR A 234 -21.30 -6.71 6.85
N ASP A 235 -22.60 -6.95 6.65
CA ASP A 235 -23.10 -7.56 5.42
C ASP A 235 -22.89 -6.67 4.20
N ARG A 236 -23.05 -5.36 4.36
CA ARG A 236 -22.72 -4.41 3.29
C ARG A 236 -21.25 -4.41 2.94
N LEU A 237 -20.36 -4.36 3.93
CA LEU A 237 -18.92 -4.44 3.70
C LEU A 237 -18.53 -5.74 3.00
N ARG A 238 -19.13 -6.87 3.40
CA ARG A 238 -18.93 -8.17 2.74
C ARG A 238 -19.41 -8.16 1.29
N ALA A 239 -20.56 -7.54 1.01
CA ALA A 239 -21.07 -7.41 -0.35
C ALA A 239 -20.17 -6.52 -1.23
N ASP A 240 -19.68 -5.39 -0.70
CA ASP A 240 -18.80 -4.48 -1.43
C ASP A 240 -17.43 -5.10 -1.77
N TYR A 241 -16.93 -6.04 -0.96
CA TYR A 241 -15.63 -6.70 -1.12
C TYR A 241 -15.73 -8.20 -1.42
N ALA A 242 -16.90 -8.69 -1.85
CA ALA A 242 -17.13 -10.12 -2.10
C ALA A 242 -16.13 -10.74 -3.08
N ASP A 243 -15.77 -10.00 -4.13
CA ASP A 243 -14.86 -10.45 -5.19
C ASP A 243 -13.41 -9.95 -4.98
N ASP A 244 -13.11 -9.35 -3.83
CA ASP A 244 -11.77 -8.87 -3.53
C ASP A 244 -10.98 -9.86 -2.66
N PRO A 245 -10.02 -10.63 -3.25
CA PRO A 245 -9.24 -11.60 -2.51
C PRO A 245 -8.24 -10.98 -1.51
N THR A 246 -8.07 -9.65 -1.53
CA THR A 246 -7.10 -8.93 -0.69
C THR A 246 -7.76 -8.09 0.40
N VAL A 247 -9.09 -8.16 0.54
CA VAL A 247 -9.83 -7.53 1.63
C VAL A 247 -10.59 -8.57 2.42
N THR A 248 -10.40 -8.59 3.72
CA THR A 248 -11.09 -9.48 4.66
C THR A 248 -12.01 -8.67 5.57
N VAL A 249 -13.30 -9.00 5.59
CA VAL A 249 -14.28 -8.37 6.49
C VAL A 249 -14.47 -9.25 7.71
N ALA A 250 -14.01 -8.75 8.87
CA ALA A 250 -14.19 -9.39 10.16
C ALA A 250 -15.65 -9.30 10.63
N ALA A 251 -16.08 -10.26 11.45
CA ALA A 251 -17.44 -10.24 12.02
C ALA A 251 -17.64 -9.07 13.00
N THR A 252 -16.59 -8.66 13.71
CA THR A 252 -16.61 -7.51 14.62
C THR A 252 -15.29 -6.73 14.56
N PRO A 253 -15.27 -5.44 14.96
CA PRO A 253 -14.04 -4.63 14.98
C PRO A 253 -12.91 -5.24 15.82
N GLU A 254 -13.23 -5.91 16.93
CA GLU A 254 -12.27 -6.48 17.87
C GLU A 254 -11.48 -7.66 17.26
N LEU A 255 -12.00 -8.28 16.21
CA LEU A 255 -11.32 -9.38 15.51
C LEU A 255 -10.26 -8.90 14.53
N VAL A 256 -10.19 -7.59 14.23
CA VAL A 256 -9.13 -7.01 13.40
C VAL A 256 -7.84 -6.92 14.21
N SER A 257 -6.75 -7.42 13.67
CA SER A 257 -5.48 -7.52 14.39
C SER A 257 -4.28 -7.44 13.44
N LEU A 258 -3.22 -6.75 13.87
CA LEU A 258 -1.95 -6.71 13.14
C LEU A 258 -1.35 -8.09 12.96
N ARG A 259 -1.48 -8.98 13.96
CA ARG A 259 -0.98 -10.37 13.88
C ARG A 259 -1.55 -11.14 12.68
N LYS A 260 -2.79 -10.81 12.24
CA LYS A 260 -3.47 -11.49 11.14
C LYS A 260 -3.08 -10.95 9.77
N VAL A 261 -2.49 -9.77 9.69
CA VAL A 261 -2.23 -9.08 8.41
C VAL A 261 -0.75 -8.81 8.14
N VAL A 262 0.08 -8.67 9.18
CA VAL A 262 1.53 -8.48 9.00
C VAL A 262 2.13 -9.71 8.33
N GLY A 263 2.93 -9.49 7.28
CA GLY A 263 3.48 -10.54 6.42
C GLY A 263 2.51 -11.04 5.36
N THR A 264 1.30 -10.46 5.24
CA THR A 264 0.31 -10.80 4.20
C THR A 264 0.02 -9.63 3.27
N ASN A 265 -0.59 -9.92 2.11
CA ASN A 265 -1.10 -8.88 1.21
C ASN A 265 -2.60 -8.58 1.47
N GLN A 266 -3.03 -8.63 2.73
CA GLN A 266 -4.41 -8.42 3.15
C GLN A 266 -4.62 -7.06 3.81
N CYS A 267 -5.79 -6.46 3.55
CA CYS A 267 -6.39 -5.42 4.37
C CYS A 267 -7.57 -6.04 5.12
N MET A 268 -7.53 -6.04 6.44
CA MET A 268 -8.62 -6.54 7.27
C MET A 268 -9.41 -5.38 7.84
N ILE A 269 -10.73 -5.40 7.70
CA ILE A 269 -11.66 -4.38 8.22
C ILE A 269 -12.77 -5.01 9.04
N GLY A 270 -13.26 -4.29 10.06
CA GLY A 270 -14.42 -4.69 10.84
C GLY A 270 -15.18 -3.46 11.34
N ALA A 271 -16.50 -3.49 11.37
CA ALA A 271 -17.31 -2.34 11.71
C ALA A 271 -18.37 -2.68 12.77
N ALA A 272 -18.68 -1.69 13.63
CA ALA A 272 -19.81 -1.74 14.55
C ALA A 272 -20.55 -0.41 14.52
N ALA A 273 -21.87 -0.45 14.79
CA ALA A 273 -22.73 0.72 14.83
C ALA A 273 -23.58 0.77 16.09
N GLN A 274 -23.79 2.00 16.58
CA GLN A 274 -24.81 2.32 17.58
C GLN A 274 -25.60 3.53 17.10
N GLY A 275 -26.82 3.32 16.62
CA GLY A 275 -27.60 4.35 15.97
C GLY A 275 -26.91 4.85 14.69
N THR A 276 -26.55 6.13 14.64
CA THR A 276 -25.80 6.72 13.52
C THR A 276 -24.29 6.73 13.73
N THR A 277 -23.79 6.40 14.91
CA THR A 277 -22.36 6.35 15.20
C THR A 277 -21.77 5.02 14.71
N VAL A 278 -20.69 5.09 13.94
CA VAL A 278 -19.96 3.91 13.45
C VAL A 278 -18.50 4.00 13.84
N VAL A 279 -17.97 2.87 14.31
CA VAL A 279 -16.53 2.64 14.50
C VAL A 279 -16.10 1.53 13.58
N ILE A 280 -15.04 1.80 12.79
CA ILE A 280 -14.40 0.80 11.94
C ILE A 280 -12.96 0.63 12.43
N THR A 281 -12.53 -0.60 12.61
CA THR A 281 -11.11 -0.93 12.72
C THR A 281 -10.60 -1.46 11.38
N ALA A 282 -9.39 -1.08 11.01
CA ALA A 282 -8.74 -1.54 9.80
C ALA A 282 -7.26 -1.82 10.07
N ALA A 283 -6.74 -2.87 9.45
CA ALA A 283 -5.34 -3.23 9.59
C ALA A 283 -4.75 -3.79 8.30
N LEU A 284 -3.48 -3.51 8.04
CA LEU A 284 -2.71 -4.08 6.94
C LEU A 284 -1.20 -4.07 7.26
N ASP A 285 -0.42 -4.80 6.46
CA ASP A 285 1.04 -4.65 6.45
C ASP A 285 1.44 -3.43 5.61
N ASN A 286 2.08 -2.43 6.23
CA ASN A 286 2.45 -1.18 5.59
C ASN A 286 3.48 -1.33 4.45
N LEU A 287 4.27 -2.41 4.44
CA LEU A 287 5.24 -2.70 3.38
C LEU A 287 4.72 -3.65 2.29
N LEU A 288 3.67 -4.44 2.57
CA LEU A 288 3.05 -5.33 1.61
C LEU A 288 1.78 -4.70 1.00
N LYS A 289 0.60 -4.94 1.57
CA LYS A 289 -0.66 -4.34 1.05
C LYS A 289 -0.60 -2.81 1.04
N GLY A 290 0.15 -2.21 1.96
CA GLY A 290 0.39 -0.76 2.00
C GLY A 290 1.42 -0.24 0.99
N ALA A 291 2.20 -1.10 0.31
CA ALA A 291 3.28 -0.67 -0.59
C ALA A 291 3.62 -1.71 -1.67
N ALA A 292 4.59 -2.63 -1.39
CA ALA A 292 5.17 -3.53 -2.39
C ALA A 292 4.17 -4.55 -2.94
N GLY A 293 3.31 -5.13 -2.09
CA GLY A 293 2.31 -6.08 -2.54
C GLY A 293 1.24 -5.41 -3.42
N GLN A 294 0.78 -4.21 -3.05
CA GLN A 294 -0.12 -3.40 -3.89
C GLN A 294 0.54 -3.03 -5.23
N ALA A 295 1.86 -2.74 -5.23
CA ALA A 295 2.59 -2.47 -6.47
C ALA A 295 2.71 -3.69 -7.37
N VAL A 296 2.85 -4.90 -6.81
CA VAL A 296 2.80 -6.16 -7.57
C VAL A 296 1.41 -6.42 -8.15
N GLU A 297 0.31 -6.13 -7.40
CA GLU A 297 -1.04 -6.18 -7.96
C GLU A 297 -1.18 -5.25 -9.18
N ASN A 298 -0.69 -4.01 -9.08
CA ASN A 298 -0.69 -3.04 -10.17
C ASN A 298 0.13 -3.52 -11.37
N MET A 299 1.33 -4.06 -11.12
CA MET A 299 2.19 -4.65 -12.14
C MET A 299 1.49 -5.81 -12.86
N ASN A 300 0.84 -6.70 -12.12
CA ASN A 300 0.12 -7.82 -12.69
C ASN A 300 -0.97 -7.37 -13.66
N LEU A 301 -1.76 -6.37 -13.27
CA LEU A 301 -2.84 -5.85 -14.12
C LEU A 301 -2.33 -5.23 -15.42
N VAL A 302 -1.25 -4.43 -15.39
CA VAL A 302 -0.70 -3.82 -16.62
C VAL A 302 -0.01 -4.82 -17.52
N LEU A 303 0.42 -5.97 -16.99
CA LEU A 303 0.99 -7.09 -17.74
C LEU A 303 -0.07 -8.10 -18.22
N GLY A 304 -1.35 -7.89 -17.87
CA GLY A 304 -2.45 -8.78 -18.25
C GLY A 304 -2.47 -10.11 -17.49
N HIS A 305 -1.95 -10.11 -16.26
CA HIS A 305 -1.98 -11.26 -15.35
C HIS A 305 -3.11 -11.16 -14.32
N PRO A 306 -3.51 -12.29 -13.70
CA PRO A 306 -4.37 -12.24 -12.52
C PRO A 306 -3.77 -11.34 -11.44
N ARG A 307 -4.60 -10.50 -10.83
CA ARG A 307 -4.18 -9.45 -9.89
C ARG A 307 -3.25 -9.98 -8.77
N THR A 308 -3.56 -11.13 -8.19
CA THR A 308 -2.83 -11.72 -7.06
C THR A 308 -1.72 -12.69 -7.46
N LEU A 309 -1.42 -12.85 -8.75
CA LEU A 309 -0.37 -13.75 -9.21
C LEU A 309 0.97 -13.47 -8.48
N GLY A 310 1.59 -14.51 -7.93
CA GLY A 310 2.83 -14.41 -7.17
C GLY A 310 2.66 -13.87 -5.74
N LEU A 311 1.42 -13.60 -5.29
CA LEU A 311 1.11 -13.14 -3.94
C LEU A 311 0.35 -14.19 -3.11
N ASP A 312 0.03 -15.34 -3.68
CA ASP A 312 -0.83 -16.36 -3.05
C ASP A 312 -0.23 -16.93 -1.76
N HIS A 313 1.11 -17.00 -1.69
CA HIS A 313 1.83 -17.42 -0.48
C HIS A 313 1.71 -16.43 0.70
N LEU A 314 1.25 -15.21 0.42
CA LEU A 314 0.99 -14.16 1.41
C LEU A 314 -0.50 -14.10 1.80
N ALA A 315 -1.31 -15.03 1.34
CA ALA A 315 -2.76 -14.87 1.41
C ALA A 315 -3.32 -15.04 2.83
N ARG A 316 -2.66 -15.76 3.74
CA ARG A 316 -3.17 -15.96 5.11
C ARG A 316 -2.07 -16.36 6.09
N HIS A 317 -1.99 -15.66 7.24
CA HIS A 317 -1.60 -16.27 8.51
C HIS A 317 -2.87 -16.62 9.27
N LEU A 318 -3.11 -17.90 9.49
CA LEU A 318 -4.16 -18.39 10.37
C LEU A 318 -3.78 -18.17 11.83
#